data_80f77fa4b3c7110ea19ea98674bcd245
#
_entry.id   80f77fa4b3c7110ea19ea98674bcd245
#
_cell.length_a   1.000
_cell.length_b   1.000
_cell.length_c   1.000
_cell.angle_alpha   90.00
_cell.angle_beta   90.00
_cell.angle_gamma   90.00
#
_symmetry.space_group_name_H-M   'P 1'
#
loop_
_entity.id
_entity.type
_entity.pdbx_description
1 polymer ?
#
loop_
_entity_poly.entity_id
_entity_poly.type
_entity_poly.pdbx_seq_one_letter_code
_entity_poly.pdbx_strand_id
1 'polypeptide(L)' 'MNASPAMQEYLAEAYRLAYYQKDNPYISTSDLAEVLHVSAPAVTRMVQRLKAAGYLEHEPYKGIYLT' A
#
# COMPACT_ATOMS: atom_id res chain seq x y z
N MET A 1 6.96 -14.09 10.47
CA MET A 1 6.81 -14.44 9.06
C MET A 1 7.35 -13.33 8.18
N ASN A 2 8.03 -13.70 7.12
CA ASN A 2 8.68 -12.71 6.27
C ASN A 2 7.81 -12.35 5.08
N ALA A 3 7.75 -11.06 4.80
CA ALA A 3 7.11 -10.60 3.59
C ALA A 3 7.96 -10.99 2.38
N SER A 4 7.30 -11.31 1.27
CA SER A 4 8.01 -11.60 0.02
C SER A 4 8.71 -10.34 -0.46
N PRO A 5 9.70 -10.45 -1.37
CA PRO A 5 10.35 -9.25 -1.92
C PRO A 5 9.36 -8.27 -2.53
N ALA A 6 8.34 -8.76 -3.24
CA ALA A 6 7.33 -7.88 -3.82
C ALA A 6 6.52 -7.18 -2.74
N MET A 7 6.14 -7.89 -1.67
CA MET A 7 5.42 -7.29 -0.55
C MET A 7 6.27 -6.22 0.12
N GLN A 8 7.57 -6.49 0.30
CA GLN A 8 8.48 -5.52 0.90
C GLN A 8 8.58 -4.25 0.05
N GLU A 9 8.61 -4.39 -1.26
CA GLU A 9 8.68 -3.25 -2.16
C GLU A 9 7.42 -2.39 -2.07
N TYR A 10 6.25 -3.03 -2.06
CA TYR A 10 4.99 -2.30 -1.90
C TYR A 10 4.94 -1.58 -0.56
N LEU A 11 5.35 -2.25 0.51
CA LEU A 11 5.35 -1.63 1.84
C LEU A 11 6.32 -0.46 1.92
N ALA A 12 7.49 -0.60 1.31
CA ALA A 12 8.48 0.48 1.33
C ALA A 12 7.93 1.73 0.64
N GLU A 13 7.29 1.56 -0.51
CA GLU A 13 6.71 2.73 -1.20
C GLU A 13 5.50 3.29 -0.46
N ALA A 14 4.71 2.41 0.17
CA ALA A 14 3.58 2.88 0.97
C ALA A 14 4.05 3.71 2.17
N TYR A 15 5.10 3.27 2.86
CA TYR A 15 5.68 4.03 3.96
C TYR A 15 6.23 5.37 3.48
N ARG A 16 6.88 5.37 2.31
CA ARG A 16 7.41 6.60 1.75
C ARG A 16 6.30 7.60 1.45
N LEU A 17 5.22 7.15 0.81
CA LEU A 17 4.09 8.02 0.51
C LEU A 17 3.44 8.55 1.78
N ALA A 18 3.27 7.69 2.79
CA ALA A 18 2.70 8.10 4.06
C ALA A 18 3.57 9.16 4.74
N TYR A 19 4.88 9.01 4.64
CA TYR A 19 5.82 9.96 5.23
C TYR A 19 5.66 11.36 4.63
N TYR A 20 5.49 11.42 3.31
CA TYR A 20 5.34 12.71 2.63
C TYR A 20 3.95 13.32 2.79
N GLN A 21 2.95 12.50 3.12
CA GLN A 21 1.58 12.97 3.35
C GLN A 21 1.31 13.19 4.82
N LYS A 22 2.01 14.14 5.44
CA LYS A 22 2.05 14.30 6.90
C LYS A 22 0.69 14.39 7.57
N ASP A 23 -0.27 15.03 6.92
CA ASP A 23 -1.58 15.27 7.50
C ASP A 23 -2.63 14.25 7.05
N ASN A 24 -2.24 13.30 6.24
CA ASN A 24 -3.16 12.32 5.69
C ASN A 24 -2.56 10.93 5.83
N PRO A 25 -3.12 10.07 6.70
CA PRO A 25 -2.60 8.72 6.88
C PRO A 25 -2.99 7.77 5.76
N TYR A 26 -3.89 8.19 4.88
CA TYR A 26 -4.37 7.30 3.82
C TYR A 26 -3.56 7.44 2.56
N ILE A 27 -3.26 6.30 1.94
CA ILE A 27 -2.49 6.24 0.71
C ILE A 27 -3.41 5.78 -0.40
N SER A 28 -3.36 6.48 -1.54
CA SER A 28 -4.15 6.14 -2.70
C SER A 28 -3.56 4.92 -3.41
N THR A 29 -4.42 3.98 -3.82
CA THR A 29 -3.97 2.86 -4.64
C THR A 29 -3.45 3.35 -5.99
N SER A 30 -4.02 4.44 -6.52
CA SER A 30 -3.56 5.04 -7.77
C SER A 30 -2.14 5.56 -7.65
N ASP A 31 -1.84 6.24 -6.53
CA ASP A 31 -0.48 6.74 -6.31
C ASP A 31 0.52 5.60 -6.19
N LEU A 32 0.12 4.54 -5.51
CA LEU A 32 0.98 3.39 -5.35
C LEU A 32 1.24 2.70 -6.70
N ALA A 33 0.22 2.57 -7.53
CA ALA A 33 0.36 2.00 -8.86
C ALA A 33 1.33 2.82 -9.70
N GLU A 34 1.24 4.13 -9.59
CA GLU A 34 2.08 5.04 -10.37
C GLU A 34 3.54 4.94 -9.96
N VAL A 35 3.84 4.99 -8.67
CA VAL A 35 5.24 4.94 -8.23
C VAL A 35 5.87 3.58 -8.47
N LEU A 36 5.09 2.51 -8.43
CA LEU A 36 5.60 1.15 -8.66
C LEU A 36 5.58 0.74 -10.13
N HIS A 37 4.97 1.55 -10.99
CA HIS A 37 4.84 1.25 -12.43
C HIS A 37 4.10 -0.06 -12.67
N VAL A 38 3.02 -0.28 -11.92
CA VAL A 38 2.19 -1.48 -12.04
C VAL A 38 0.75 -1.07 -12.29
N SER A 39 -0.08 -2.03 -12.69
CA SER A 39 -1.49 -1.76 -12.96
C SER A 39 -2.28 -1.63 -11.66
N ALA A 40 -3.41 -0.93 -11.73
CA ALA A 40 -4.30 -0.81 -10.58
C ALA A 40 -4.79 -2.16 -10.06
N PRO A 41 -5.19 -3.12 -10.93
CA PRO A 41 -5.57 -4.45 -10.44
C PRO A 41 -4.43 -5.17 -9.71
N ALA A 42 -3.19 -4.96 -10.14
CA ALA A 42 -2.04 -5.57 -9.46
C ALA A 42 -1.90 -5.01 -8.05
N VAL A 43 -2.07 -3.69 -7.89
CA VAL A 43 -2.02 -3.07 -6.56
C VAL A 43 -3.13 -3.61 -5.69
N THR A 44 -4.35 -3.70 -6.23
CA THR A 44 -5.49 -4.19 -5.46
C THR A 44 -5.24 -5.59 -4.93
N ARG A 45 -4.70 -6.48 -5.77
CA ARG A 45 -4.40 -7.84 -5.34
C ARG A 45 -3.33 -7.88 -4.24
N MET A 46 -2.28 -7.07 -4.40
CA MET A 46 -1.22 -7.03 -3.39
C MET A 46 -1.72 -6.43 -2.08
N VAL A 47 -2.54 -5.38 -2.16
CA VAL A 47 -3.12 -4.77 -0.97
C VAL A 47 -3.93 -5.79 -0.18
N GLN A 48 -4.70 -6.64 -0.85
CA GLN A 48 -5.46 -7.68 -0.18
C GLN A 48 -4.56 -8.67 0.54
N ARG A 49 -3.43 -9.03 -0.07
CA ARG A 49 -2.46 -9.92 0.56
C ARG A 49 -1.81 -9.27 1.78
N LEU A 50 -1.44 -8.01 1.66
CA LEU A 50 -0.80 -7.28 2.76
C LEU A 50 -1.77 -7.07 3.90
N LYS A 51 -3.05 -6.81 3.58
CA LYS A 51 -4.08 -6.70 4.60
C LYS A 51 -4.26 -8.02 5.34
N ALA A 52 -4.33 -9.13 4.61
CA ALA A 52 -4.49 -10.45 5.22
C ALA A 52 -3.31 -10.80 6.12
N ALA A 53 -2.12 -10.32 5.78
CA ALA A 53 -0.91 -10.55 6.57
C ALA A 53 -0.77 -9.59 7.74
N GLY A 54 -1.64 -8.58 7.86
CA GLY A 54 -1.63 -7.66 8.98
C GLY A 54 -0.72 -6.45 8.83
N TYR A 55 -0.22 -6.18 7.63
CA TYR A 55 0.69 -5.06 7.41
C TYR A 55 -0.02 -3.73 7.17
N LEU A 56 -1.26 -3.76 6.70
CA LEU A 56 -2.00 -2.55 6.40
C LEU A 56 -3.50 -2.82 6.47
N GLU A 57 -4.28 -1.74 6.42
CA GLU A 57 -5.73 -1.80 6.31
C GLU A 57 -6.19 -1.00 5.11
N HIS A 58 -7.34 -1.34 4.60
CA HIS A 58 -7.94 -0.63 3.47
C HIS A 58 -9.35 -0.20 3.86
N GLU A 59 -9.61 1.11 3.80
CA GLU A 59 -10.93 1.65 4.05
C GLU A 59 -11.56 2.10 2.75
N PRO A 60 -12.77 1.62 2.44
CA PRO A 60 -13.46 2.08 1.23
C PRO A 60 -13.56 3.60 1.20
N TYR A 61 -13.31 4.18 0.04
CA TYR A 61 -13.39 5.61 -0.23
C TYR A 61 -12.31 6.46 0.44
N LYS A 62 -11.53 5.90 1.34
CA LYS A 62 -10.45 6.64 2.02
C LYS A 62 -9.07 6.23 1.56
N GLY A 63 -8.86 4.93 1.37
CA GLY A 63 -7.59 4.42 0.91
C GLY A 63 -6.96 3.44 1.88
N ILE A 64 -5.64 3.36 1.82
CA ILE A 64 -4.86 2.39 2.58
C ILE A 64 -4.16 3.12 3.72
N TYR A 65 -4.11 2.49 4.89
CA TYR A 65 -3.26 3.01 5.96
C TYR A 65 -2.45 1.87 6.57
N LEU A 66 -1.25 2.22 7.02
CA LEU A 66 -0.32 1.27 7.60
C LEU A 66 -0.65 1.03 9.07
N THR A 67 -0.58 -0.21 9.49
CA THR A 67 -0.85 -0.57 10.88
C THR A 67 0.42 -0.62 11.72
#